data_6c9a28c9f8957bd09f80ec6c3a216750
#
_entry.id   6c9a28c9f8957bd09f80ec6c3a216750
#
_cell.length_a   1.000
_cell.length_b   1.000
_cell.length_c   1.000
_cell.angle_alpha   90.00
_cell.angle_beta   90.00
_cell.angle_gamma   90.00
#
_symmetry.space_group_name_H-M   'P 1'
#
loop_
_entity.id
_entity.type
_entity.pdbx_description
1 polymer ?
#
loop_
_entity_poly.entity_id
_entity_poly.type
_entity_poly.pdbx_seq_one_letter_code
_entity_poly.pdbx_strand_id
1 'polypeptide(L)'
;MKNQNSEKSTEDSIPKKNYLKLTGTSGIDYYLVKIIGRGTFGVVYEAYGSKQNSNNSIPNTSNTMPFEENKEEPNNEFNINDKEKFAIKRYFKSFNPNCGQIELSLLSYLNRKVNDDRIVKILDGNYIEKTGDFFFVTPFFKFNKFNEYYKQMTFEKIQIYMFQLLTCLKKIHDVGIIHRDIKPDNFLFNYDTNECCLIDFGLAEIDIDSHKWMDVNKDDQDDQDYKILTEIQKNNYRHKLGTRGFVPPEVIFHSTYQNSSVDIWAAGVVLLIILSQRLPIFNLNLFSKIKDETIKDLVPLIVLYGKDAMIEAAKCSKCPIYIGDVFKEYQVQEGIDALIMKKAETPEDKRILDLCKDLLHKLLNLNFKKRINADEALKHELFDGVEDKLKPNIF
;
A
#
# COMPACT_ATOMS: atom_id res chain seq x y z
N MET A 1 20.12 52.44 -44.54
CA MET A 1 19.62 51.16 -45.02
C MET A 1 19.61 50.20 -43.84
N LYS A 2 18.42 49.89 -43.37
CA LYS A 2 18.21 49.01 -42.18
C LYS A 2 18.08 47.57 -42.69
N ASN A 3 18.99 46.69 -42.19
CA ASN A 3 18.81 45.25 -42.37
C ASN A 3 18.03 44.73 -41.14
N GLN A 4 16.86 44.26 -41.36
CA GLN A 4 16.06 43.47 -40.44
C GLN A 4 16.53 42.01 -40.56
N ASN A 5 17.18 41.51 -39.53
CA ASN A 5 17.37 40.07 -39.34
C ASN A 5 16.19 39.53 -38.57
N SER A 6 15.40 38.72 -39.24
CA SER A 6 14.35 37.89 -38.68
C SER A 6 15.00 36.74 -37.93
N GLU A 7 14.86 36.77 -36.62
CA GLU A 7 15.13 35.58 -35.75
C GLU A 7 14.06 34.52 -36.07
N LYS A 8 14.50 33.42 -36.67
CA LYS A 8 13.73 32.18 -36.74
C LYS A 8 13.82 31.52 -35.34
N SER A 9 12.71 31.48 -34.68
CA SER A 9 12.49 30.60 -33.51
C SER A 9 12.70 29.13 -33.94
N THR A 10 13.79 28.54 -33.48
CA THR A 10 13.97 27.08 -33.54
C THR A 10 12.99 26.46 -32.55
N GLU A 11 11.93 25.89 -33.07
CA GLU A 11 11.12 24.92 -32.32
C GLU A 11 12.02 23.73 -31.97
N ASP A 12 12.34 23.58 -30.68
CA ASP A 12 13.01 22.42 -30.14
C ASP A 12 12.17 21.18 -30.40
N SER A 13 12.50 20.44 -31.44
CA SER A 13 11.92 19.14 -31.74
C SER A 13 12.31 18.15 -30.63
N ILE A 14 11.36 17.80 -29.79
CA ILE A 14 11.50 16.74 -28.77
C ILE A 14 11.92 15.44 -29.47
N PRO A 15 13.00 14.77 -29.04
CA PRO A 15 13.47 13.56 -29.69
C PRO A 15 12.39 12.48 -29.69
N LYS A 16 12.12 11.87 -30.86
CA LYS A 16 11.19 10.73 -31.02
C LYS A 16 11.64 9.59 -30.08
N LYS A 17 10.97 9.46 -28.93
CA LYS A 17 11.17 8.32 -28.04
C LYS A 17 10.25 7.18 -28.48
N ASN A 18 10.81 6.02 -28.80
CA ASN A 18 10.05 4.80 -28.96
C ASN A 18 9.54 4.35 -27.59
N TYR A 19 8.24 4.51 -27.33
CA TYR A 19 7.58 4.04 -26.12
C TYR A 19 7.15 2.58 -26.27
N LEU A 20 7.34 1.77 -25.22
CA LEU A 20 6.74 0.44 -25.19
C LEU A 20 5.22 0.61 -25.11
N LYS A 21 4.51 -0.03 -26.02
CA LYS A 21 3.03 -0.03 -26.09
C LYS A 21 2.47 -1.31 -25.48
N LEU A 22 1.44 -1.18 -24.67
CA LEU A 22 0.60 -2.28 -24.17
C LEU A 22 -0.85 -1.99 -24.54
N THR A 23 -1.58 -3.00 -24.97
CA THR A 23 -3.00 -2.87 -25.30
C THR A 23 -3.83 -3.61 -24.25
N GLY A 24 -4.76 -2.91 -23.63
CA GLY A 24 -5.67 -3.48 -22.64
C GLY A 24 -6.79 -4.31 -23.26
N THR A 25 -7.56 -5.02 -22.44
CA THR A 25 -8.76 -5.76 -22.86
C THR A 25 -9.86 -4.83 -23.38
N SER A 26 -9.86 -3.59 -22.92
CA SER A 26 -10.74 -2.51 -23.43
C SER A 26 -10.39 -2.04 -24.85
N GLY A 27 -9.28 -2.50 -25.42
CA GLY A 27 -8.75 -2.03 -26.71
C GLY A 27 -8.00 -0.70 -26.63
N ILE A 28 -7.78 -0.15 -25.43
CA ILE A 28 -7.00 1.07 -25.23
C ILE A 28 -5.52 0.75 -25.32
N ASP A 29 -4.79 1.58 -26.07
CA ASP A 29 -3.34 1.53 -26.14
C ASP A 29 -2.70 2.41 -25.06
N TYR A 30 -1.83 1.82 -24.27
CA TYR A 30 -1.08 2.47 -23.19
C TYR A 30 0.41 2.54 -23.56
N TYR A 31 0.97 3.74 -23.51
CA TYR A 31 2.36 4.01 -23.84
C TYR A 31 3.18 4.22 -22.55
N LEU A 32 4.11 3.31 -22.29
CA LEU A 32 4.93 3.33 -21.08
C LEU A 32 6.04 4.38 -21.21
N VAL A 33 6.07 5.33 -20.27
CA VAL A 33 6.99 6.48 -20.34
C VAL A 33 8.19 6.29 -19.43
N LYS A 34 7.97 5.93 -18.17
CA LYS A 34 9.04 5.71 -17.19
C LYS A 34 8.62 4.73 -16.10
N ILE A 35 9.61 4.12 -15.48
CA ILE A 35 9.42 3.30 -14.29
C ILE A 35 9.24 4.25 -13.09
N ILE A 36 8.16 4.04 -12.31
CA ILE A 36 7.85 4.78 -11.09
C ILE A 36 7.94 3.92 -9.83
N GLY A 37 7.98 2.59 -9.98
CA GLY A 37 8.14 1.67 -8.87
C GLY A 37 8.69 0.31 -9.31
N ARG A 38 9.36 -0.38 -8.39
CA ARG A 38 9.82 -1.75 -8.55
C ARG A 38 9.44 -2.52 -7.30
N GLY A 39 8.66 -3.58 -7.45
CA GLY A 39 8.25 -4.48 -6.38
C GLY A 39 8.85 -5.87 -6.55
N THR A 40 8.60 -6.73 -5.58
CA THR A 40 9.07 -8.13 -5.58
C THR A 40 8.59 -8.91 -6.80
N PHE A 41 7.41 -8.60 -7.33
CA PHE A 41 6.75 -9.40 -8.36
C PHE A 41 6.67 -8.71 -9.72
N GLY A 42 7.04 -7.44 -9.82
CA GLY A 42 6.90 -6.70 -11.06
C GLY A 42 7.39 -5.27 -11.00
N VAL A 43 7.07 -4.53 -12.05
CA VAL A 43 7.48 -3.13 -12.23
C VAL A 43 6.25 -2.27 -12.50
N VAL A 44 6.21 -1.09 -11.88
CA VAL A 44 5.16 -0.10 -12.08
C VAL A 44 5.69 1.01 -13.00
N TYR A 45 4.90 1.29 -14.03
CA TYR A 45 5.20 2.30 -15.03
C TYR A 45 4.20 3.46 -14.96
N GLU A 46 4.68 4.65 -15.20
CA GLU A 46 3.85 5.77 -15.64
C GLU A 46 3.57 5.58 -17.12
N ALA A 47 2.30 5.68 -17.49
CA ALA A 47 1.84 5.48 -18.86
C ALA A 47 0.79 6.53 -19.25
N TYR A 48 0.59 6.68 -20.56
CA TYR A 48 -0.45 7.53 -21.12
C TYR A 48 -1.31 6.71 -22.07
N GLY A 49 -2.63 6.86 -21.98
CA GLY A 49 -3.62 6.20 -22.81
C GLY A 49 -4.51 7.20 -23.56
N SER A 50 -5.16 6.75 -24.65
CA SER A 50 -6.17 7.55 -25.34
C SER A 50 -7.48 7.47 -24.58
N LYS A 51 -8.16 8.62 -24.33
CA LYS A 51 -9.56 8.58 -23.90
C LYS A 51 -10.41 7.96 -25.00
N GLN A 52 -11.24 6.96 -24.67
CA GLN A 52 -12.26 6.52 -25.60
C GLN A 52 -13.23 7.66 -25.83
N ASN A 53 -13.41 8.05 -27.10
CA ASN A 53 -14.59 8.81 -27.49
C ASN A 53 -15.82 7.93 -27.24
N SER A 54 -16.73 8.36 -26.39
CA SER A 54 -17.91 7.65 -25.89
C SER A 54 -18.98 7.28 -26.95
N ASN A 55 -18.61 7.22 -28.23
CA ASN A 55 -19.53 6.98 -29.33
C ASN A 55 -19.33 5.68 -30.11
N ASN A 56 -18.47 4.77 -29.68
CA ASN A 56 -18.36 3.46 -30.35
C ASN A 56 -18.89 2.36 -29.43
N SER A 57 -20.05 1.84 -29.80
CA SER A 57 -20.68 0.62 -29.30
C SER A 57 -19.67 -0.54 -29.28
N ILE A 58 -19.59 -1.24 -28.14
CA ILE A 58 -18.80 -2.43 -27.91
C ILE A 58 -19.12 -3.47 -29.00
N PRO A 59 -18.16 -3.97 -29.79
CA PRO A 59 -18.37 -5.14 -30.61
C PRO A 59 -18.26 -6.37 -29.70
N ASN A 60 -19.36 -7.08 -29.48
CA ASN A 60 -19.35 -8.47 -29.06
C ASN A 60 -18.64 -9.29 -30.13
N THR A 61 -17.40 -9.71 -29.88
CA THR A 61 -16.78 -10.78 -30.66
C THR A 61 -15.85 -11.62 -29.79
N SER A 62 -16.36 -12.80 -29.44
CA SER A 62 -15.57 -14.01 -29.27
C SER A 62 -14.90 -14.34 -30.60
N ASN A 63 -13.67 -13.90 -30.82
CA ASN A 63 -12.78 -14.50 -31.85
C ASN A 63 -11.34 -14.04 -31.54
N THR A 64 -10.56 -14.99 -31.11
CA THR A 64 -9.10 -14.97 -31.05
C THR A 64 -8.52 -14.83 -32.44
N MET A 65 -7.91 -13.68 -32.73
CA MET A 65 -7.08 -13.48 -33.92
C MET A 65 -5.60 -13.39 -33.51
N PRO A 66 -4.68 -13.99 -34.27
CA PRO A 66 -3.26 -13.98 -33.93
C PRO A 66 -2.64 -12.60 -34.16
N PHE A 67 -1.88 -12.14 -33.17
CA PHE A 67 -1.14 -10.88 -33.25
C PHE A 67 0.07 -11.04 -34.17
N GLU A 68 0.06 -10.41 -35.30
CA GLU A 68 1.26 -10.09 -36.09
C GLU A 68 1.94 -8.84 -35.54
N GLU A 69 3.26 -8.94 -35.36
CA GLU A 69 4.13 -7.80 -35.09
C GLU A 69 4.26 -6.96 -36.35
N ASN A 70 3.30 -6.08 -36.59
CA ASN A 70 3.49 -5.08 -37.64
C ASN A 70 4.49 -4.04 -37.14
N LYS A 71 5.67 -4.08 -37.74
CA LYS A 71 6.62 -2.97 -37.77
C LYS A 71 6.04 -1.88 -38.71
N GLU A 72 4.93 -1.31 -38.33
CA GLU A 72 4.47 -0.08 -38.94
C GLU A 72 5.03 1.09 -38.13
N GLU A 73 5.83 1.90 -38.78
CA GLU A 73 6.27 3.19 -38.27
C GLU A 73 5.00 4.03 -38.01
N PRO A 74 4.70 4.43 -36.78
CA PRO A 74 3.59 5.33 -36.54
C PRO A 74 3.99 6.73 -36.98
N ASN A 75 3.52 7.17 -38.14
CA ASN A 75 3.55 8.56 -38.60
C ASN A 75 2.53 9.44 -37.85
N ASN A 76 2.27 9.20 -36.58
CA ASN A 76 1.48 10.10 -35.75
C ASN A 76 2.34 10.53 -34.57
N GLU A 77 2.62 11.82 -34.49
CA GLU A 77 3.25 12.46 -33.33
C GLU A 77 2.45 12.12 -32.08
N PHE A 78 3.03 11.31 -31.20
CA PHE A 78 2.43 10.98 -29.92
C PHE A 78 2.47 12.21 -29.02
N ASN A 79 1.41 13.03 -29.06
CA ASN A 79 1.27 14.18 -28.18
C ASN A 79 0.76 13.74 -26.79
N ILE A 80 1.61 13.82 -25.79
CA ILE A 80 1.32 13.45 -24.39
C ILE A 80 0.31 14.42 -23.76
N ASN A 81 0.23 15.67 -24.22
CA ASN A 81 -0.48 16.75 -23.56
C ASN A 81 -2.01 16.56 -23.53
N ASP A 82 -2.56 15.78 -24.45
CA ASP A 82 -4.01 15.54 -24.57
C ASP A 82 -4.44 14.17 -24.05
N LYS A 83 -3.54 13.43 -23.37
CA LYS A 83 -3.78 12.06 -22.94
C LYS A 83 -3.88 11.93 -21.42
N GLU A 84 -4.73 11.01 -21.01
CA GLU A 84 -4.90 10.68 -19.60
C GLU A 84 -3.71 9.85 -19.10
N LYS A 85 -3.33 10.10 -17.84
CA LYS A 85 -2.19 9.49 -17.18
C LYS A 85 -2.64 8.30 -16.33
N PHE A 86 -1.90 7.20 -16.44
CA PHE A 86 -2.17 5.94 -15.76
C PHE A 86 -0.91 5.40 -15.05
N ALA A 87 -1.12 4.53 -14.07
CA ALA A 87 -0.09 3.66 -13.54
C ALA A 87 -0.34 2.23 -14.02
N ILE A 88 0.71 1.56 -14.52
CA ILE A 88 0.63 0.19 -15.02
C ILE A 88 1.56 -0.70 -14.24
N LYS A 89 1.01 -1.68 -13.53
CA LYS A 89 1.78 -2.72 -12.84
C LYS A 89 1.90 -3.94 -13.75
N ARG A 90 3.14 -4.25 -14.17
CA ARG A 90 3.47 -5.39 -15.02
C ARG A 90 4.14 -6.48 -14.19
N TYR A 91 3.60 -7.68 -14.24
CA TYR A 91 4.10 -8.89 -13.62
C TYR A 91 4.84 -9.72 -14.64
N PHE A 92 6.08 -10.11 -14.33
CA PHE A 92 6.87 -10.96 -15.20
C PHE A 92 6.58 -12.43 -14.90
N LYS A 93 6.34 -13.25 -15.94
CA LYS A 93 6.10 -14.68 -15.83
C LYS A 93 7.21 -15.43 -15.07
N SER A 94 8.45 -14.94 -15.15
CA SER A 94 9.63 -15.52 -14.49
C SER A 94 9.56 -15.52 -12.96
N PHE A 95 8.68 -14.71 -12.34
CA PHE A 95 8.56 -14.68 -10.90
C PHE A 95 7.44 -15.62 -10.45
N ASN A 96 6.33 -15.45 -10.24
CA ASN A 96 5.28 -16.42 -9.91
C ASN A 96 4.04 -16.05 -10.76
N PRO A 97 3.65 -16.91 -11.71
CA PRO A 97 2.57 -16.58 -12.65
C PRO A 97 1.23 -16.31 -11.94
N ASN A 98 1.03 -16.85 -10.75
CA ASN A 98 -0.23 -16.71 -10.03
C ASN A 98 -0.34 -15.43 -9.21
N CYS A 99 0.78 -14.76 -8.86
CA CYS A 99 0.73 -13.58 -7.98
C CYS A 99 -0.07 -12.42 -8.59
N GLY A 100 0.11 -12.17 -9.88
CA GLY A 100 -0.63 -11.11 -10.58
C GLY A 100 -2.13 -11.39 -10.67
N GLN A 101 -2.50 -12.66 -10.92
CA GLN A 101 -3.91 -13.08 -10.95
C GLN A 101 -4.59 -12.97 -9.59
N ILE A 102 -3.88 -13.37 -8.53
CA ILE A 102 -4.38 -13.27 -7.15
C ILE A 102 -4.67 -11.81 -6.79
N GLU A 103 -3.72 -10.92 -7.05
CA GLU A 103 -3.90 -9.50 -6.78
C GLU A 103 -5.04 -8.91 -7.63
N LEU A 104 -5.13 -9.28 -8.91
CA LEU A 104 -6.21 -8.84 -9.77
C LEU A 104 -7.59 -9.28 -9.24
N SER A 105 -7.75 -10.57 -8.90
CA SER A 105 -9.01 -11.10 -8.39
C SER A 105 -9.41 -10.43 -7.07
N LEU A 106 -8.43 -10.17 -6.18
CA LEU A 106 -8.65 -9.50 -4.93
C LEU A 106 -9.06 -8.03 -5.13
N LEU A 107 -8.38 -7.31 -6.02
CA LEU A 107 -8.74 -5.93 -6.34
C LEU A 107 -10.07 -5.83 -7.07
N SER A 108 -10.40 -6.78 -7.97
CA SER A 108 -11.72 -6.85 -8.61
C SER A 108 -12.81 -7.05 -7.57
N TYR A 109 -12.61 -7.96 -6.62
CA TYR A 109 -13.52 -8.14 -5.49
C TYR A 109 -13.66 -6.86 -4.65
N LEU A 110 -12.55 -6.24 -4.25
CA LEU A 110 -12.56 -4.99 -3.48
C LEU A 110 -13.29 -3.87 -4.21
N ASN A 111 -13.03 -3.68 -5.51
CA ASN A 111 -13.65 -2.60 -6.29
C ASN A 111 -15.17 -2.78 -6.43
N ARG A 112 -15.68 -4.01 -6.37
CA ARG A 112 -17.13 -4.28 -6.33
C ARG A 112 -17.74 -4.04 -4.96
N LYS A 113 -17.03 -4.43 -3.88
CA LYS A 113 -17.53 -4.36 -2.50
C LYS A 113 -17.29 -3.02 -1.83
N VAL A 114 -16.19 -2.34 -2.18
CA VAL A 114 -15.76 -1.07 -1.58
C VAL A 114 -15.77 0.02 -2.64
N ASN A 115 -16.84 0.82 -2.68
CA ASN A 115 -16.90 1.98 -3.58
C ASN A 115 -16.26 3.20 -2.89
N ASP A 116 -14.93 3.24 -2.86
CA ASP A 116 -14.15 4.33 -2.26
C ASP A 116 -12.90 4.60 -3.09
N ASP A 117 -12.70 5.85 -3.50
CA ASP A 117 -11.57 6.25 -4.35
C ASP A 117 -10.22 6.24 -3.61
N ARG A 118 -10.25 6.08 -2.28
CA ARG A 118 -9.05 5.89 -1.45
C ARG A 118 -8.47 4.47 -1.53
N ILE A 119 -9.17 3.55 -2.16
CA ILE A 119 -8.67 2.21 -2.48
C ILE A 119 -8.42 2.15 -3.99
N VAL A 120 -7.24 1.70 -4.39
CA VAL A 120 -6.85 1.64 -5.79
C VAL A 120 -7.88 0.87 -6.62
N LYS A 121 -8.26 1.46 -7.78
CA LYS A 121 -9.22 0.85 -8.72
C LYS A 121 -8.49 0.26 -9.92
N ILE A 122 -8.93 -0.91 -10.37
CA ILE A 122 -8.50 -1.46 -11.65
C ILE A 122 -9.39 -0.88 -12.75
N LEU A 123 -8.76 -0.34 -13.79
CA LEU A 123 -9.43 0.20 -14.97
C LEU A 123 -9.39 -0.78 -16.13
N ASP A 124 -8.27 -1.50 -16.30
CA ASP A 124 -8.02 -2.37 -17.44
C ASP A 124 -6.86 -3.35 -17.12
N GLY A 125 -6.62 -4.30 -17.99
CA GLY A 125 -5.49 -5.21 -17.88
C GLY A 125 -5.46 -6.20 -19.03
N ASN A 126 -4.35 -6.91 -19.22
CA ASN A 126 -4.25 -7.96 -20.22
C ASN A 126 -3.02 -8.84 -19.99
N TYR A 127 -2.97 -9.97 -20.70
CA TYR A 127 -1.80 -10.82 -20.86
C TYR A 127 -0.98 -10.37 -22.07
N ILE A 128 0.34 -10.43 -21.95
CA ILE A 128 1.27 -10.23 -23.05
C ILE A 128 1.68 -11.60 -23.56
N GLU A 129 1.00 -12.11 -24.60
CA GLU A 129 1.15 -13.50 -25.08
C GLU A 129 2.61 -13.88 -25.39
N LYS A 130 3.39 -12.97 -26.00
CA LYS A 130 4.80 -13.22 -26.37
C LYS A 130 5.70 -13.54 -25.18
N THR A 131 5.52 -12.86 -24.06
CA THR A 131 6.35 -13.02 -22.86
C THR A 131 5.67 -13.86 -21.78
N GLY A 132 4.34 -13.98 -21.86
CA GLY A 132 3.51 -14.56 -20.81
C GLY A 132 3.41 -13.70 -19.57
N ASP A 133 3.78 -12.41 -19.69
CA ASP A 133 3.62 -11.42 -18.63
C ASP A 133 2.16 -11.01 -18.54
N PHE A 134 1.81 -10.46 -17.38
CA PHE A 134 0.50 -9.92 -17.12
C PHE A 134 0.63 -8.46 -16.68
N PHE A 135 -0.32 -7.61 -17.00
CA PHE A 135 -0.37 -6.25 -16.48
C PHE A 135 -1.80 -5.83 -16.16
N PHE A 136 -1.93 -4.88 -15.25
CA PHE A 136 -3.18 -4.14 -15.04
C PHE A 136 -2.92 -2.64 -14.93
N VAL A 137 -3.96 -1.88 -15.22
CA VAL A 137 -3.96 -0.42 -15.32
C VAL A 137 -4.78 0.16 -14.19
N THR A 138 -4.24 1.16 -13.53
CA THR A 138 -4.91 1.92 -12.46
C THR A 138 -4.85 3.41 -12.76
N PRO A 139 -5.72 4.24 -12.17
CA PRO A 139 -5.58 5.68 -12.25
C PRO A 139 -4.21 6.11 -11.73
N PHE A 140 -3.62 7.12 -12.36
CA PHE A 140 -2.40 7.72 -11.82
C PHE A 140 -2.76 8.65 -10.66
N PHE A 141 -2.25 8.33 -9.47
CA PHE A 141 -2.45 9.16 -8.29
C PHE A 141 -1.27 10.12 -8.10
N LYS A 142 -1.55 11.42 -7.99
CA LYS A 142 -0.53 12.45 -7.70
C LYS A 142 -0.28 12.49 -6.20
N PHE A 143 0.95 12.23 -5.77
CA PHE A 143 1.33 12.18 -4.37
C PHE A 143 2.70 12.83 -4.12
N ASN A 144 2.99 13.13 -2.85
CA ASN A 144 4.30 13.54 -2.40
C ASN A 144 5.03 12.33 -1.80
N LYS A 145 6.34 12.25 -1.96
CA LYS A 145 7.10 11.17 -1.32
C LYS A 145 7.13 11.38 0.18
N PHE A 146 6.83 10.32 0.94
CA PHE A 146 6.76 10.37 2.40
C PHE A 146 8.02 10.99 3.04
N ASN A 147 9.21 10.66 2.54
CA ASN A 147 10.49 11.19 3.02
C ASN A 147 10.61 12.72 2.90
N GLU A 148 9.85 13.35 2.02
CA GLU A 148 9.91 14.78 1.78
C GLU A 148 9.14 15.58 2.84
N TYR A 149 8.11 14.98 3.49
CA TYR A 149 7.23 15.72 4.38
C TYR A 149 7.06 15.17 5.80
N TYR A 150 7.32 13.87 6.08
CA TYR A 150 6.95 13.25 7.36
C TYR A 150 7.57 13.94 8.59
N LYS A 151 8.79 14.48 8.48
CA LYS A 151 9.44 15.20 9.58
C LYS A 151 8.82 16.56 9.87
N GLN A 152 8.21 17.17 8.86
CA GLN A 152 7.66 18.52 8.92
C GLN A 152 6.13 18.52 9.12
N MET A 153 5.49 17.34 9.20
CA MET A 153 4.05 17.26 9.38
C MET A 153 3.62 18.06 10.61
N THR A 154 2.64 18.94 10.43
CA THR A 154 1.94 19.57 11.55
C THR A 154 1.10 18.52 12.29
N PHE A 155 0.68 18.81 13.52
CA PHE A 155 -0.20 17.90 14.25
C PHE A 155 -1.54 17.67 13.53
N GLU A 156 -2.08 18.72 12.92
CA GLU A 156 -3.27 18.58 12.06
C GLU A 156 -3.05 17.61 10.88
N LYS A 157 -1.92 17.71 10.19
CA LYS A 157 -1.59 16.77 9.10
C LYS A 157 -1.39 15.36 9.60
N ILE A 158 -0.86 15.16 10.81
CA ILE A 158 -0.76 13.84 11.45
C ILE A 158 -2.16 13.25 11.70
N GLN A 159 -3.08 14.06 12.26
CA GLN A 159 -4.47 13.64 12.45
C GLN A 159 -5.12 13.22 11.13
N ILE A 160 -5.03 14.06 10.09
CA ILE A 160 -5.60 13.79 8.77
C ILE A 160 -5.00 12.53 8.15
N TYR A 161 -3.68 12.40 8.13
CA TYR A 161 -2.97 11.27 7.55
C TYR A 161 -3.40 9.95 8.22
N MET A 162 -3.38 9.90 9.55
CA MET A 162 -3.74 8.71 10.30
C MET A 162 -5.23 8.37 10.20
N PHE A 163 -6.10 9.38 10.19
CA PHE A 163 -7.52 9.21 9.97
C PHE A 163 -7.80 8.57 8.59
N GLN A 164 -7.18 9.10 7.54
CA GLN A 164 -7.31 8.57 6.17
C GLN A 164 -6.78 7.13 6.06
N LEU A 165 -5.60 6.86 6.63
CA LEU A 165 -5.03 5.51 6.63
C LEU A 165 -5.95 4.52 7.37
N LEU A 166 -6.39 4.84 8.57
CA LEU A 166 -7.30 3.98 9.35
C LEU A 166 -8.66 3.82 8.69
N THR A 167 -9.15 4.84 7.96
CA THR A 167 -10.38 4.74 7.18
C THR A 167 -10.22 3.74 6.03
N CYS A 168 -9.10 3.77 5.30
CA CYS A 168 -8.80 2.76 4.28
C CYS A 168 -8.77 1.35 4.89
N LEU A 169 -8.07 1.19 6.03
CA LEU A 169 -7.99 -0.10 6.73
C LEU A 169 -9.37 -0.59 7.18
N LYS A 170 -10.19 0.29 7.78
CA LYS A 170 -11.55 -0.08 8.16
C LYS A 170 -12.34 -0.63 6.97
N LYS A 171 -12.28 0.04 5.82
CA LYS A 171 -13.03 -0.34 4.63
C LYS A 171 -12.65 -1.71 4.08
N ILE A 172 -11.35 -2.02 4.00
CA ILE A 172 -10.90 -3.34 3.53
C ILE A 172 -11.16 -4.43 4.58
N HIS A 173 -10.98 -4.12 5.87
CA HIS A 173 -11.25 -5.04 6.96
C HIS A 173 -12.75 -5.35 7.10
N ASP A 174 -13.64 -4.40 6.79
CA ASP A 174 -15.08 -4.60 6.83
C ASP A 174 -15.59 -5.62 5.79
N VAL A 175 -14.82 -5.81 4.70
CA VAL A 175 -15.08 -6.86 3.71
C VAL A 175 -14.18 -8.08 3.86
N GLY A 176 -13.49 -8.21 5.00
CA GLY A 176 -12.68 -9.38 5.36
C GLY A 176 -11.35 -9.48 4.61
N ILE A 177 -10.77 -8.36 4.17
CA ILE A 177 -9.45 -8.34 3.51
C ILE A 177 -8.40 -7.77 4.47
N ILE A 178 -7.24 -8.43 4.52
CA ILE A 178 -6.04 -7.99 5.25
C ILE A 178 -5.01 -7.58 4.22
N HIS A 179 -4.44 -6.37 4.33
CA HIS A 179 -3.47 -5.84 3.36
C HIS A 179 -2.08 -6.48 3.50
N ARG A 180 -1.59 -6.66 4.75
CA ARG A 180 -0.32 -7.29 5.14
C ARG A 180 0.97 -6.56 4.75
N ASP A 181 0.90 -5.47 4.03
CA ASP A 181 2.07 -4.66 3.67
C ASP A 181 1.81 -3.15 3.82
N ILE A 182 1.20 -2.77 4.94
CA ILE A 182 0.98 -1.36 5.27
C ILE A 182 2.31 -0.69 5.57
N LYS A 183 2.63 0.32 4.79
CA LYS A 183 3.81 1.18 4.92
C LYS A 183 3.59 2.48 4.13
N PRO A 184 4.41 3.52 4.35
CA PRO A 184 4.24 4.79 3.63
C PRO A 184 4.29 4.66 2.10
N ASP A 185 5.09 3.72 1.56
CA ASP A 185 5.20 3.52 0.11
C ASP A 185 3.91 2.95 -0.52
N ASN A 186 3.08 2.27 0.28
CA ASN A 186 1.82 1.68 -0.16
C ASN A 186 0.59 2.53 0.21
N PHE A 187 0.78 3.64 0.93
CA PHE A 187 -0.26 4.63 1.22
C PHE A 187 0.14 5.96 0.59
N LEU A 188 -0.25 6.14 -0.65
CA LEU A 188 0.00 7.38 -1.38
C LEU A 188 -0.80 8.51 -0.76
N PHE A 189 -0.14 9.62 -0.43
CA PHE A 189 -0.76 10.77 0.19
C PHE A 189 -0.33 12.05 -0.53
N ASN A 190 -1.30 12.85 -0.93
CA ASN A 190 -1.07 14.19 -1.43
C ASN A 190 -1.09 15.17 -0.24
N TYR A 191 0.08 15.68 0.11
CA TYR A 191 0.24 16.54 1.28
C TYR A 191 -0.51 17.87 1.14
N ASP A 192 -0.70 18.35 -0.08
CA ASP A 192 -1.35 19.64 -0.35
C ASP A 192 -2.88 19.51 -0.29
N THR A 193 -3.44 18.46 -0.95
CA THR A 193 -4.90 18.25 -1.07
C THR A 193 -5.50 17.38 0.03
N ASN A 194 -4.68 16.66 0.81
CA ASN A 194 -5.08 15.62 1.77
C ASN A 194 -5.72 14.37 1.13
N GLU A 195 -5.72 14.28 -0.19
CA GLU A 195 -6.18 13.07 -0.88
C GLU A 195 -5.21 11.91 -0.62
N CYS A 196 -5.74 10.70 -0.63
CA CYS A 196 -4.92 9.50 -0.44
C CYS A 196 -5.40 8.34 -1.30
N CYS A 197 -4.51 7.35 -1.48
CA CYS A 197 -4.84 6.10 -2.13
C CYS A 197 -4.02 4.95 -1.54
N LEU A 198 -4.69 3.92 -1.03
CA LEU A 198 -4.06 2.67 -0.60
C LEU A 198 -3.86 1.77 -1.82
N ILE A 199 -2.62 1.34 -2.03
CA ILE A 199 -2.18 0.58 -3.21
C ILE A 199 -1.43 -0.69 -2.81
N ASP A 200 -1.12 -1.52 -3.81
CA ASP A 200 -0.26 -2.72 -3.71
C ASP A 200 -0.82 -3.83 -2.80
N PHE A 201 -1.84 -4.50 -3.28
CA PHE A 201 -2.48 -5.64 -2.62
C PHE A 201 -1.78 -6.99 -2.94
N GLY A 202 -0.54 -6.97 -3.41
CA GLY A 202 0.23 -8.16 -3.79
C GLY A 202 0.51 -9.14 -2.65
N LEU A 203 0.44 -8.70 -1.40
CA LEU A 203 0.55 -9.53 -0.20
C LEU A 203 -0.77 -9.69 0.56
N ALA A 204 -1.84 -9.09 0.07
CA ALA A 204 -3.13 -9.11 0.75
C ALA A 204 -3.74 -10.52 0.78
N GLU A 205 -4.50 -10.79 1.82
CA GLU A 205 -5.16 -12.07 2.07
C GLU A 205 -6.59 -11.86 2.58
N ILE A 206 -7.39 -12.92 2.44
CA ILE A 206 -8.72 -12.99 3.04
C ILE A 206 -8.57 -13.38 4.51
N ASP A 207 -9.27 -12.70 5.40
CA ASP A 207 -9.50 -13.13 6.78
C ASP A 207 -10.66 -14.14 6.80
N ILE A 208 -10.36 -15.37 6.39
CA ILE A 208 -11.37 -16.43 6.21
C ILE A 208 -12.09 -16.80 7.52
N ASP A 209 -11.44 -16.56 8.66
CA ASP A 209 -12.01 -16.80 9.99
C ASP A 209 -12.82 -15.60 10.50
N SER A 210 -12.84 -14.51 9.74
CA SER A 210 -13.59 -13.31 10.09
C SER A 210 -15.10 -13.50 9.82
N HIS A 211 -15.93 -13.23 10.82
CA HIS A 211 -17.38 -13.11 10.61
C HIS A 211 -17.71 -12.12 9.49
N LYS A 212 -16.93 -11.05 9.36
CA LYS A 212 -17.10 -10.03 8.31
C LYS A 212 -16.98 -10.63 6.91
N TRP A 213 -15.96 -11.48 6.67
CA TRP A 213 -15.81 -12.18 5.39
C TRP A 213 -17.02 -13.06 5.09
N MET A 214 -17.45 -13.87 6.07
CA MET A 214 -18.57 -14.77 5.92
C MET A 214 -19.89 -14.04 5.72
N ASP A 215 -20.13 -12.95 6.47
CA ASP A 215 -21.38 -12.20 6.41
C ASP A 215 -21.55 -11.42 5.11
N VAL A 216 -20.49 -10.77 4.62
CA VAL A 216 -20.51 -9.98 3.38
C VAL A 216 -20.69 -10.87 2.14
N ASN A 217 -20.28 -12.15 2.22
CA ASN A 217 -20.25 -13.04 1.06
C ASN A 217 -21.29 -14.19 1.15
N LYS A 218 -22.31 -14.08 2.01
CA LYS A 218 -23.37 -15.10 2.11
C LYS A 218 -24.07 -15.36 0.77
N ASP A 219 -24.31 -14.31 0.01
CA ASP A 219 -25.03 -14.37 -1.26
C ASP A 219 -24.10 -14.48 -2.49
N ASP A 220 -22.77 -14.39 -2.29
CA ASP A 220 -21.78 -14.37 -3.38
C ASP A 220 -21.03 -15.70 -3.55
N GLN A 221 -21.50 -16.79 -2.94
CA GLN A 221 -20.83 -18.09 -3.02
C GLN A 221 -20.65 -18.62 -4.45
N ASP A 222 -21.44 -18.13 -5.39
CA ASP A 222 -21.33 -18.44 -6.82
C ASP A 222 -20.44 -17.49 -7.60
N ASP A 223 -19.98 -16.38 -6.99
CA ASP A 223 -19.07 -15.44 -7.61
C ASP A 223 -17.71 -16.10 -7.90
N GLN A 224 -17.21 -15.89 -9.12
CA GLN A 224 -15.95 -16.53 -9.57
C GLN A 224 -14.75 -16.02 -8.77
N ASP A 225 -14.67 -14.73 -8.46
CA ASP A 225 -13.56 -14.18 -7.66
C ASP A 225 -13.58 -14.73 -6.25
N TYR A 226 -14.76 -14.86 -5.62
CA TYR A 226 -14.92 -15.50 -4.31
C TYR A 226 -14.37 -16.93 -4.30
N LYS A 227 -14.73 -17.74 -5.30
CA LYS A 227 -14.26 -19.13 -5.43
C LYS A 227 -12.74 -19.19 -5.60
N ILE A 228 -12.20 -18.37 -6.48
CA ILE A 228 -10.74 -18.28 -6.74
C ILE A 228 -10.01 -17.87 -5.46
N LEU A 229 -10.44 -16.80 -4.81
CA LEU A 229 -9.79 -16.28 -3.61
C LEU A 229 -9.84 -17.27 -2.45
N THR A 230 -10.99 -17.93 -2.25
CA THR A 230 -11.15 -18.93 -1.19
C THR A 230 -10.30 -20.18 -1.45
N GLU A 231 -10.19 -20.64 -2.69
CA GLU A 231 -9.35 -21.78 -3.07
C GLU A 231 -7.86 -21.46 -2.92
N ILE A 232 -7.44 -20.28 -3.35
CA ILE A 232 -6.07 -19.79 -3.18
C ILE A 232 -5.70 -19.72 -1.70
N GLN A 233 -6.58 -19.19 -0.86
CA GLN A 233 -6.35 -19.07 0.58
C GLN A 233 -6.21 -20.44 1.26
N LYS A 234 -6.98 -21.43 0.86
CA LYS A 234 -6.87 -22.81 1.37
C LYS A 234 -5.53 -23.45 1.06
N ASN A 235 -4.94 -23.11 -0.10
CA ASN A 235 -3.71 -23.70 -0.62
C ASN A 235 -2.44 -22.92 -0.25
N ASN A 236 -2.57 -21.67 0.18
CA ASN A 236 -1.44 -20.85 0.58
C ASN A 236 -1.26 -20.86 2.11
N TYR A 237 -0.19 -21.53 2.55
CA TYR A 237 0.29 -21.35 3.92
C TYR A 237 0.72 -19.89 4.10
N ARG A 238 0.28 -19.26 5.21
CA ARG A 238 0.49 -17.87 5.61
C ARG A 238 1.96 -17.57 5.97
N HIS A 239 2.89 -17.80 5.05
CA HIS A 239 4.32 -17.58 5.28
C HIS A 239 4.86 -16.26 4.72
N LYS A 240 4.01 -15.43 4.14
CA LYS A 240 4.46 -14.14 3.61
C LYS A 240 4.64 -13.15 4.75
N LEU A 241 5.88 -12.89 5.10
CA LEU A 241 6.24 -11.75 5.91
C LEU A 241 6.03 -10.48 5.06
N GLY A 242 5.40 -9.45 5.64
CA GLY A 242 5.35 -8.11 5.05
C GLY A 242 6.71 -7.43 5.07
N THR A 243 6.74 -6.12 4.86
CA THR A 243 7.99 -5.34 4.88
C THR A 243 8.60 -5.31 6.28
N ARG A 244 9.89 -5.69 6.39
CA ARG A 244 10.64 -5.65 7.65
C ARG A 244 10.54 -4.29 8.33
N GLY A 245 10.38 -4.30 9.64
CA GLY A 245 10.16 -3.09 10.45
C GLY A 245 8.70 -2.69 10.62
N PHE A 246 7.78 -3.18 9.77
CA PHE A 246 6.34 -2.97 9.90
C PHE A 246 5.61 -4.23 10.38
N VAL A 247 6.29 -5.35 10.44
CA VAL A 247 5.73 -6.67 10.76
C VAL A 247 5.50 -6.79 12.26
N PRO A 248 4.31 -7.24 12.71
CA PRO A 248 4.00 -7.40 14.13
C PRO A 248 4.63 -8.66 14.74
N PRO A 249 4.72 -8.73 16.09
CA PRO A 249 5.33 -9.86 16.79
C PRO A 249 4.72 -11.21 16.43
N GLU A 250 3.40 -11.32 16.34
CA GLU A 250 2.71 -12.58 16.02
C GLU A 250 3.10 -13.12 14.64
N VAL A 251 3.42 -12.26 13.68
CA VAL A 251 3.90 -12.67 12.35
C VAL A 251 5.36 -13.11 12.43
N ILE A 252 6.22 -12.39 13.18
CA ILE A 252 7.61 -12.76 13.39
C ILE A 252 7.72 -14.11 14.13
N PHE A 253 6.79 -14.41 15.04
CA PHE A 253 6.69 -15.71 15.71
C PHE A 253 6.15 -16.83 14.82
N HIS A 254 5.81 -16.55 13.56
CA HIS A 254 5.16 -17.48 12.63
C HIS A 254 3.83 -18.06 13.16
N SER A 255 3.06 -17.22 13.87
CA SER A 255 1.74 -17.62 14.35
C SER A 255 0.82 -17.96 13.18
N THR A 256 0.06 -19.03 13.33
CA THR A 256 -1.02 -19.36 12.39
C THR A 256 -2.24 -18.43 12.55
N TYR A 257 -2.32 -17.71 13.67
CA TYR A 257 -3.37 -16.74 13.96
C TYR A 257 -2.93 -15.35 13.50
N GLN A 258 -3.28 -15.00 12.30
CA GLN A 258 -3.03 -13.67 11.72
C GLN A 258 -4.35 -13.14 11.17
N ASN A 259 -4.76 -11.99 11.64
CA ASN A 259 -6.00 -11.32 11.24
C ASN A 259 -5.72 -9.85 10.91
N SER A 260 -6.76 -9.05 10.72
CA SER A 260 -6.65 -7.62 10.40
C SER A 260 -5.82 -6.78 11.39
N SER A 261 -5.55 -7.30 12.60
CA SER A 261 -4.69 -6.61 13.57
C SER A 261 -3.24 -6.42 13.11
N VAL A 262 -2.78 -7.20 12.11
CA VAL A 262 -1.43 -7.02 11.53
C VAL A 262 -1.29 -5.67 10.84
N ASP A 263 -2.33 -5.21 10.14
CA ASP A 263 -2.35 -3.91 9.48
C ASP A 263 -2.42 -2.76 10.49
N ILE A 264 -3.11 -2.97 11.61
CA ILE A 264 -3.21 -2.00 12.70
C ILE A 264 -1.85 -1.77 13.37
N TRP A 265 -1.09 -2.84 13.60
CA TRP A 265 0.29 -2.72 14.08
C TRP A 265 1.13 -1.88 13.09
N ALA A 266 1.07 -2.20 11.81
CA ALA A 266 1.83 -1.49 10.79
C ALA A 266 1.44 -0.01 10.71
N ALA A 267 0.15 0.34 10.85
CA ALA A 267 -0.31 1.72 10.99
C ALA A 267 0.28 2.40 12.24
N GLY A 268 0.38 1.67 13.37
CA GLY A 268 1.06 2.15 14.58
C GLY A 268 2.55 2.44 14.34
N VAL A 269 3.23 1.58 13.57
CA VAL A 269 4.64 1.83 13.18
C VAL A 269 4.76 3.08 12.32
N VAL A 270 3.83 3.31 11.39
CA VAL A 270 3.80 4.56 10.59
C VAL A 270 3.66 5.78 11.50
N LEU A 271 2.74 5.76 12.47
CA LEU A 271 2.59 6.85 13.44
C LEU A 271 3.88 7.04 14.26
N LEU A 272 4.51 5.96 14.72
CA LEU A 272 5.78 6.02 15.44
C LEU A 272 6.89 6.65 14.59
N ILE A 273 6.99 6.32 13.31
CA ILE A 273 7.95 6.94 12.37
C ILE A 273 7.75 8.45 12.31
N ILE A 274 6.49 8.91 12.18
CA ILE A 274 6.16 10.34 12.12
C ILE A 274 6.54 11.03 13.43
N LEU A 275 6.17 10.46 14.57
CA LEU A 275 6.44 11.06 15.89
C LEU A 275 7.92 11.00 16.28
N SER A 276 8.63 9.94 15.90
CA SER A 276 10.07 9.79 16.16
C SER A 276 10.94 10.55 15.16
N GLN A 277 10.38 10.94 14.02
CA GLN A 277 11.12 11.56 12.90
C GLN A 277 12.27 10.69 12.37
N ARG A 278 12.17 9.36 12.53
CA ARG A 278 13.17 8.36 12.13
C ARG A 278 12.58 7.36 11.13
N LEU A 279 13.30 7.12 10.05
CA LEU A 279 12.99 6.07 9.08
C LEU A 279 14.32 5.46 8.56
N PRO A 280 14.56 4.16 8.73
CA PRO A 280 13.72 3.20 9.44
C PRO A 280 13.68 3.45 10.96
N ILE A 281 12.57 3.06 11.60
CA ILE A 281 12.42 3.23 13.05
C ILE A 281 13.41 2.33 13.83
N PHE A 282 13.66 1.13 13.29
CA PHE A 282 14.62 0.18 13.82
C PHE A 282 15.83 0.09 12.90
N ASN A 283 17.01 0.48 13.39
CA ASN A 283 18.25 0.32 12.65
C ASN A 283 18.78 -1.11 12.80
N LEU A 284 18.31 -2.01 11.93
CA LEU A 284 18.68 -3.43 11.92
C LEU A 284 20.18 -3.65 11.67
N ASN A 285 20.91 -2.66 11.16
CA ASN A 285 22.36 -2.75 10.95
C ASN A 285 23.13 -2.79 12.29
N LEU A 286 22.54 -2.26 13.37
CA LEU A 286 23.13 -2.39 14.72
C LEU A 286 23.21 -3.85 15.19
N PHE A 287 22.41 -4.72 14.59
CA PHE A 287 22.33 -6.15 14.88
C PHE A 287 22.93 -7.03 13.79
N SER A 288 23.86 -6.49 12.99
CA SER A 288 24.48 -7.18 11.85
C SER A 288 25.23 -8.47 12.22
N LYS A 289 25.67 -8.61 13.48
CA LYS A 289 26.30 -9.83 14.00
C LYS A 289 25.32 -10.98 14.19
N ILE A 290 24.02 -10.71 14.27
CA ILE A 290 22.97 -11.73 14.39
C ILE A 290 22.72 -12.31 13.02
N LYS A 291 22.96 -13.61 12.84
CA LYS A 291 22.80 -14.31 11.56
C LYS A 291 21.35 -14.74 11.30
N ASP A 292 20.62 -15.06 12.38
CA ASP A 292 19.22 -15.46 12.28
C ASP A 292 18.33 -14.24 12.07
N GLU A 293 17.64 -14.20 10.92
CA GLU A 293 16.82 -13.05 10.53
C GLU A 293 15.60 -12.88 11.43
N THR A 294 15.02 -13.96 11.95
CA THR A 294 13.89 -13.91 12.89
C THR A 294 14.33 -13.27 14.22
N ILE A 295 15.46 -13.69 14.72
CA ILE A 295 16.04 -13.11 15.96
C ILE A 295 16.36 -11.62 15.72
N LYS A 296 16.93 -11.29 14.58
CA LYS A 296 17.28 -9.91 14.20
C LYS A 296 16.05 -8.99 14.13
N ASP A 297 14.88 -9.51 13.75
CA ASP A 297 13.63 -8.76 13.75
C ASP A 297 13.02 -8.63 15.17
N LEU A 298 13.27 -9.61 16.05
CA LEU A 298 12.77 -9.58 17.42
C LEU A 298 13.57 -8.65 18.34
N VAL A 299 14.87 -8.51 18.13
CA VAL A 299 15.74 -7.72 19.04
C VAL A 299 15.24 -6.29 19.25
N PRO A 300 14.88 -5.53 18.21
CA PRO A 300 14.36 -4.18 18.40
C PRO A 300 13.11 -4.14 19.30
N LEU A 301 12.22 -5.13 19.16
CA LEU A 301 11.01 -5.22 19.97
C LEU A 301 11.33 -5.62 21.41
N ILE A 302 12.32 -6.51 21.62
CA ILE A 302 12.79 -6.87 22.96
C ILE A 302 13.40 -5.66 23.67
N VAL A 303 14.20 -4.87 22.96
CA VAL A 303 14.78 -3.63 23.49
C VAL A 303 13.69 -2.62 23.86
N LEU A 304 12.62 -2.55 23.07
CA LEU A 304 11.55 -1.57 23.25
C LEU A 304 10.56 -1.97 24.34
N TYR A 305 10.16 -3.24 24.40
CA TYR A 305 9.09 -3.73 25.29
C TYR A 305 9.57 -4.59 26.44
N GLY A 306 10.78 -5.10 26.35
CA GLY A 306 11.35 -6.02 27.32
C GLY A 306 11.09 -7.50 27.01
N LYS A 307 11.95 -8.33 27.57
CA LYS A 307 11.93 -9.78 27.38
C LYS A 307 10.61 -10.41 27.82
N ASP A 308 10.13 -10.05 29.01
CA ASP A 308 8.95 -10.69 29.61
C ASP A 308 7.68 -10.38 28.82
N ALA A 309 7.53 -9.13 28.33
CA ALA A 309 6.42 -8.73 27.48
C ALA A 309 6.43 -9.48 26.15
N MET A 310 7.60 -9.71 25.54
CA MET A 310 7.74 -10.49 24.31
C MET A 310 7.45 -11.97 24.51
N ILE A 311 7.84 -12.57 25.64
CA ILE A 311 7.49 -13.95 25.98
C ILE A 311 5.98 -14.09 26.13
N GLU A 312 5.33 -13.14 26.79
CA GLU A 312 3.88 -13.15 26.95
C GLU A 312 3.14 -12.99 25.62
N ALA A 313 3.63 -12.10 24.74
CA ALA A 313 3.10 -11.96 23.38
C ALA A 313 3.21 -13.26 22.58
N ALA A 314 4.33 -13.96 22.68
CA ALA A 314 4.54 -15.25 22.03
C ALA A 314 3.58 -16.33 22.55
N LYS A 315 3.32 -16.37 23.86
CA LYS A 315 2.31 -17.26 24.46
C LYS A 315 0.91 -16.95 23.92
N CYS A 316 0.54 -15.67 23.86
CA CYS A 316 -0.75 -15.24 23.29
C CYS A 316 -0.92 -15.68 21.84
N SER A 317 0.18 -15.72 21.09
CA SER A 317 0.26 -16.15 19.69
C SER A 317 0.32 -17.69 19.53
N LYS A 318 0.28 -18.44 20.63
CA LYS A 318 0.49 -19.90 20.70
C LYS A 318 1.83 -20.36 20.09
N CYS A 319 2.83 -19.50 20.06
CA CYS A 319 4.17 -19.75 19.53
C CYS A 319 5.19 -19.48 20.62
N PRO A 320 5.34 -20.37 21.62
CA PRO A 320 6.28 -20.12 22.71
C PRO A 320 7.69 -20.00 22.16
N ILE A 321 8.38 -18.93 22.58
CA ILE A 321 9.77 -18.67 22.19
C ILE A 321 10.67 -18.81 23.42
N TYR A 322 11.89 -19.29 23.19
CA TYR A 322 12.94 -19.26 24.17
C TYR A 322 13.88 -18.10 23.87
N ILE A 323 13.84 -17.08 24.72
CA ILE A 323 14.75 -15.95 24.63
C ILE A 323 15.94 -16.25 25.52
N GLY A 324 17.02 -16.77 24.95
CA GLY A 324 18.22 -17.17 25.65
C GLY A 324 18.99 -16.00 26.27
N ASP A 325 20.14 -16.34 26.90
CA ASP A 325 21.00 -15.38 27.60
C ASP A 325 21.64 -14.32 26.71
N VAL A 326 21.64 -14.54 25.38
CA VAL A 326 22.14 -13.57 24.40
C VAL A 326 21.44 -12.19 24.51
N PHE A 327 20.23 -12.15 25.07
CA PHE A 327 19.46 -10.92 25.26
C PHE A 327 19.65 -10.27 26.64
N LYS A 328 20.47 -10.84 27.52
CA LYS A 328 20.81 -10.21 28.85
C LYS A 328 21.51 -8.87 28.65
N GLU A 329 22.22 -8.69 27.55
CA GLU A 329 22.93 -7.45 27.22
C GLU A 329 21.99 -6.34 26.70
N TYR A 330 20.79 -6.69 26.27
CA TYR A 330 19.82 -5.76 25.75
C TYR A 330 18.79 -5.41 26.84
N GLN A 331 19.12 -4.40 27.64
CA GLN A 331 18.19 -3.89 28.65
C GLN A 331 17.14 -3.03 28.01
N VAL A 332 15.90 -3.07 28.54
CA VAL A 332 14.80 -2.18 28.15
C VAL A 332 15.27 -0.75 28.33
N GLN A 333 15.30 0.01 27.24
CA GLN A 333 15.54 1.44 27.28
C GLN A 333 14.18 2.15 27.14
N GLU A 334 13.76 2.79 28.22
CA GLU A 334 12.77 3.89 28.27
C GLU A 334 11.42 3.74 27.52
N GLY A 335 11.13 2.62 26.82
CA GLY A 335 9.85 2.37 26.15
C GLY A 335 9.63 3.17 24.85
N ILE A 336 8.43 3.06 24.27
CA ILE A 336 8.06 3.68 22.98
C ILE A 336 8.16 5.21 23.05
N ASP A 337 7.76 5.82 24.18
CA ASP A 337 7.68 7.26 24.33
C ASP A 337 9.05 7.95 24.24
N ALA A 338 10.12 7.25 24.64
CA ALA A 338 11.47 7.76 24.49
C ALA A 338 11.96 7.92 23.05
N LEU A 339 11.31 7.24 22.11
CA LEU A 339 11.59 7.40 20.69
C LEU A 339 10.96 8.65 20.09
N ILE A 340 10.02 9.29 20.79
CA ILE A 340 9.27 10.43 20.27
C ILE A 340 10.11 11.70 20.31
N MET A 341 10.41 12.25 19.14
CA MET A 341 11.21 13.45 18.94
C MET A 341 10.36 14.67 18.58
N LYS A 342 9.10 14.44 18.17
CA LYS A 342 8.16 15.50 17.80
C LYS A 342 7.90 16.41 18.98
N LYS A 343 8.11 17.71 18.81
CA LYS A 343 7.92 18.72 19.85
C LYS A 343 6.58 19.41 19.67
N ALA A 344 5.91 19.68 20.79
CA ALA A 344 4.72 20.52 20.85
C ALA A 344 5.15 21.97 21.15
N GLU A 345 4.65 22.91 20.37
CA GLU A 345 4.98 24.33 20.51
C GLU A 345 3.86 25.09 21.22
N THR A 346 2.62 24.62 21.11
CA THR A 346 1.43 25.20 21.73
C THR A 346 0.78 24.24 22.72
N PRO A 347 -0.10 24.72 23.64
CA PRO A 347 -0.90 23.85 24.50
C PRO A 347 -1.77 22.86 23.70
N GLU A 348 -2.30 23.28 22.54
CA GLU A 348 -3.09 22.40 21.67
C GLU A 348 -2.21 21.34 21.02
N ASP A 349 -1.02 21.68 20.54
CA ASP A 349 -0.05 20.69 20.03
C ASP A 349 0.28 19.65 21.09
N LYS A 350 0.42 20.09 22.36
CA LYS A 350 0.68 19.17 23.47
C LYS A 350 -0.48 18.21 23.68
N ARG A 351 -1.71 18.71 23.67
CA ARG A 351 -2.90 17.87 23.77
C ARG A 351 -2.96 16.83 22.65
N ILE A 352 -2.75 17.27 21.40
CA ILE A 352 -2.74 16.36 20.25
C ILE A 352 -1.59 15.34 20.34
N LEU A 353 -0.40 15.76 20.78
CA LEU A 353 0.73 14.85 20.98
C LEU A 353 0.42 13.78 22.03
N ASP A 354 -0.22 14.16 23.14
CA ASP A 354 -0.60 13.20 24.18
C ASP A 354 -1.67 12.22 23.66
N LEU A 355 -2.63 12.67 22.85
CA LEU A 355 -3.59 11.80 22.17
C LEU A 355 -2.92 10.89 21.12
N CYS A 356 -1.92 11.40 20.39
CA CYS A 356 -1.12 10.57 19.48
C CYS A 356 -0.40 9.44 20.22
N LYS A 357 0.15 9.72 21.40
CA LYS A 357 0.81 8.70 22.24
C LYS A 357 -0.19 7.66 22.73
N ASP A 358 -1.35 8.08 23.20
CA ASP A 358 -2.40 7.16 23.65
C ASP A 358 -2.86 6.23 22.50
N LEU A 359 -3.15 6.79 21.34
CA LEU A 359 -3.48 5.99 20.15
C LEU A 359 -2.32 5.05 19.76
N LEU A 360 -1.07 5.55 19.79
CA LEU A 360 0.12 4.76 19.46
C LEU A 360 0.23 3.51 20.33
N HIS A 361 0.04 3.64 21.63
CA HIS A 361 0.07 2.50 22.56
C HIS A 361 -1.05 1.49 22.29
N LYS A 362 -2.22 1.94 21.87
CA LYS A 362 -3.35 1.07 21.49
C LYS A 362 -3.09 0.33 20.18
N LEU A 363 -2.49 1.01 19.18
CA LEU A 363 -2.12 0.42 17.88
C LEU A 363 -0.96 -0.57 18.01
N LEU A 364 0.06 -0.26 18.82
CA LEU A 364 1.26 -1.09 19.04
C LEU A 364 1.12 -2.03 20.25
N ASN A 365 -0.08 -2.48 20.57
CA ASN A 365 -0.27 -3.48 21.60
C ASN A 365 0.31 -4.83 21.14
N LEU A 366 1.25 -5.39 21.93
CA LEU A 366 1.90 -6.68 21.64
C LEU A 366 0.88 -7.83 21.58
N ASN A 367 -0.16 -7.77 22.41
CA ASN A 367 -1.23 -8.75 22.38
C ASN A 367 -2.20 -8.39 21.26
N PHE A 368 -2.11 -9.08 20.11
CA PHE A 368 -2.94 -8.82 18.94
C PHE A 368 -4.45 -8.94 19.20
N LYS A 369 -4.87 -9.72 20.22
CA LYS A 369 -6.30 -9.84 20.61
C LYS A 369 -6.82 -8.63 21.39
N LYS A 370 -5.91 -7.85 22.01
CA LYS A 370 -6.23 -6.61 22.72
C LYS A 370 -5.86 -5.36 21.91
N ARG A 371 -5.22 -5.55 20.76
CA ARG A 371 -4.89 -4.45 19.86
C ARG A 371 -6.19 -3.86 19.34
N ILE A 372 -6.33 -2.54 19.40
CA ILE A 372 -7.47 -1.80 18.87
C ILE A 372 -7.68 -2.15 17.39
N ASN A 373 -8.93 -2.27 16.94
CA ASN A 373 -9.23 -2.43 15.52
C ASN A 373 -9.42 -1.06 14.84
N ALA A 374 -9.57 -1.04 13.49
CA ALA A 374 -9.67 0.20 12.74
C ALA A 374 -10.93 1.01 13.09
N ASP A 375 -12.07 0.35 13.33
CA ASP A 375 -13.32 1.03 13.69
C ASP A 375 -13.23 1.68 15.09
N GLU A 376 -12.63 0.99 16.05
CA GLU A 376 -12.39 1.52 17.40
C GLU A 376 -11.35 2.67 17.36
N ALA A 377 -10.30 2.53 16.53
CA ALA A 377 -9.26 3.55 16.39
C ALA A 377 -9.81 4.85 15.79
N LEU A 378 -10.74 4.77 14.83
CA LEU A 378 -11.38 5.94 14.24
C LEU A 378 -12.31 6.70 15.23
N LYS A 379 -12.77 6.05 16.30
CA LYS A 379 -13.54 6.67 17.39
C LYS A 379 -12.66 7.32 18.46
N HIS A 380 -11.34 7.30 18.28
CA HIS A 380 -10.42 7.90 19.23
C HIS A 380 -10.53 9.43 19.20
N GLU A 381 -10.46 10.09 20.38
CA GLU A 381 -10.54 11.55 20.55
C GLU A 381 -9.55 12.33 19.67
N LEU A 382 -8.43 11.72 19.27
CA LEU A 382 -7.49 12.30 18.32
C LEU A 382 -8.16 12.74 17.01
N PHE A 383 -9.24 12.10 16.63
CA PHE A 383 -9.92 12.30 15.33
C PHE A 383 -11.19 13.15 15.43
N ASP A 384 -11.50 13.70 16.61
CA ASP A 384 -12.64 14.57 16.76
C ASP A 384 -12.54 15.78 15.82
N GLY A 385 -13.56 15.97 14.98
CA GLY A 385 -13.65 17.07 14.01
C GLY A 385 -12.75 16.94 12.77
N VAL A 386 -12.02 15.83 12.60
CA VAL A 386 -11.14 15.64 11.41
C VAL A 386 -11.96 15.45 10.13
N GLU A 387 -13.11 14.79 10.18
CA GLU A 387 -13.98 14.63 9.01
C GLU A 387 -14.45 15.96 8.44
N ASP A 388 -14.74 16.94 9.29
CA ASP A 388 -15.18 18.27 8.84
C ASP A 388 -14.06 19.02 8.08
N LYS A 389 -12.81 18.77 8.45
CA LYS A 389 -11.63 19.33 7.77
C LYS A 389 -11.35 18.71 6.39
N LEU A 390 -11.91 17.51 6.13
CA LEU A 390 -11.77 16.79 4.87
C LEU A 390 -12.88 17.09 3.87
N LYS A 391 -13.98 17.71 4.32
CA LYS A 391 -15.04 18.14 3.41
C LYS A 391 -14.49 19.27 2.53
N PRO A 392 -14.68 19.23 1.19
CA PRO A 392 -14.32 20.36 0.36
C PRO A 392 -15.08 21.59 0.86
N ASN A 393 -14.36 22.72 1.03
CA ASN A 393 -15.00 24.01 1.28
C ASN A 393 -15.92 24.30 0.09
N ILE A 394 -17.20 24.01 0.22
CA ILE A 394 -18.22 24.42 -0.72
C ILE A 394 -18.48 25.90 -0.43
N PHE A 395 -17.68 26.78 -1.06
CA PHE A 395 -17.95 28.20 -1.19
C PHE A 395 -18.15 28.55 -2.67
#